data_79aaa3b2f26eae6bbe2cc59a84cceec8
#
_entry.id   79aaa3b2f26eae6bbe2cc59a84cceec8
#
_cell.length_a   1.000
_cell.length_b   1.000
_cell.length_c   1.000
_cell.angle_alpha   90.00
_cell.angle_beta   90.00
_cell.angle_gamma   90.00
#
_symmetry.space_group_name_H-M   'P 1'
#
loop_
_entity.id
_entity.type
_entity.pdbx_description
1 polymer ?
#
loop_
_entity_poly.entity_id
_entity_poly.type
_entity_poly.pdbx_seq_one_letter_code
_entity_poly.pdbx_strand_id
1 'polypeptide(L)'
;MRLRLTSILCFALLVAPLAAQAGPKCGEPWSCDGVARIVAIGDVHGALAEYESILRATGLIDAAGHWAGGESFLVSTGDLIDRGPESLAVIALLRRLETEAPVAGGRVLVTLGNHELMNLSGDLRYVVAPDYAA
;
A
#
# COMPACT_ATOMS: atom_id res chain seq x y z
N MET A 1 -27.24 -68.05 -5.63
CA MET A 1 -26.07 -67.14 -5.68
C MET A 1 -26.61 -65.80 -6.12
N ARG A 2 -26.74 -64.79 -5.17
CA ARG A 2 -27.35 -63.51 -5.45
C ARG A 2 -26.22 -62.46 -5.58
N LEU A 3 -26.06 -61.91 -6.78
CA LEU A 3 -25.12 -60.85 -7.08
C LEU A 3 -25.67 -59.51 -6.54
N ARG A 4 -24.94 -58.89 -5.62
CA ARG A 4 -25.23 -57.50 -5.15
C ARG A 4 -24.49 -56.52 -6.05
N LEU A 5 -25.24 -55.77 -6.83
CA LEU A 5 -24.71 -54.60 -7.58
C LEU A 5 -24.52 -53.47 -6.58
N THR A 6 -23.31 -53.07 -6.33
CA THR A 6 -22.95 -51.86 -5.58
C THR A 6 -22.88 -50.69 -6.57
N SER A 7 -23.86 -49.79 -6.51
CA SER A 7 -23.84 -48.54 -7.28
C SER A 7 -22.80 -47.60 -6.72
N ILE A 8 -21.75 -47.30 -7.48
CA ILE A 8 -20.77 -46.24 -7.18
C ILE A 8 -21.36 -44.93 -7.69
N LEU A 9 -21.75 -44.07 -6.77
CA LEU A 9 -22.19 -42.69 -7.05
C LEU A 9 -20.97 -41.82 -7.26
N CYS A 10 -20.60 -41.52 -8.52
CA CYS A 10 -19.56 -40.56 -8.86
C CYS A 10 -20.07 -39.14 -8.62
N PHE A 11 -19.57 -38.51 -7.58
CA PHE A 11 -19.82 -37.07 -7.31
C PHE A 11 -18.88 -36.27 -8.20
N ALA A 12 -19.38 -35.76 -9.31
CA ALA A 12 -18.62 -34.80 -10.14
C ALA A 12 -18.62 -33.44 -9.43
N LEU A 13 -17.47 -33.06 -8.86
CA LEU A 13 -17.23 -31.69 -8.36
C LEU A 13 -17.18 -30.75 -9.58
N LEU A 14 -18.22 -29.95 -9.77
CA LEU A 14 -18.20 -28.83 -10.71
C LEU A 14 -17.32 -27.71 -10.10
N VAL A 15 -16.06 -27.65 -10.49
CA VAL A 15 -15.21 -26.51 -10.22
C VAL A 15 -15.57 -25.42 -11.24
N ALA A 16 -16.43 -24.47 -10.84
CA ALA A 16 -16.66 -23.29 -11.65
C ALA A 16 -15.35 -22.48 -11.74
N PRO A 17 -14.93 -22.03 -12.93
CA PRO A 17 -13.79 -21.16 -13.04
C PRO A 17 -14.09 -19.86 -12.29
N LEU A 18 -13.25 -19.52 -11.30
CA LEU A 18 -13.26 -18.22 -10.66
C LEU A 18 -12.88 -17.24 -11.76
N ALA A 19 -13.82 -16.41 -12.20
CA ALA A 19 -13.53 -15.36 -13.16
C ALA A 19 -12.48 -14.44 -12.52
N ALA A 20 -11.26 -14.45 -13.06
CA ALA A 20 -10.23 -13.50 -12.67
C ALA A 20 -10.79 -12.11 -12.94
N GLN A 21 -11.02 -11.32 -11.88
CA GLN A 21 -11.42 -9.93 -12.02
C GLN A 21 -10.22 -9.20 -12.65
N ALA A 22 -10.47 -8.47 -13.72
CA ALA A 22 -9.44 -7.64 -14.32
C ALA A 22 -9.01 -6.60 -13.27
N GLY A 23 -7.71 -6.56 -12.96
CA GLY A 23 -7.17 -5.60 -12.00
C GLY A 23 -7.39 -4.14 -12.42
N PRO A 24 -6.99 -3.17 -11.57
CA PRO A 24 -7.18 -1.75 -11.83
C PRO A 24 -6.60 -1.32 -13.18
N LYS A 25 -7.34 -0.49 -13.92
CA LYS A 25 -6.88 0.08 -15.20
C LYS A 25 -6.61 1.57 -15.01
N CYS A 26 -5.36 1.96 -15.14
CA CYS A 26 -4.94 3.37 -15.07
C CYS A 26 -4.64 3.88 -16.49
N GLY A 27 -5.40 4.86 -16.96
CA GLY A 27 -5.19 5.51 -18.25
C GLY A 27 -4.18 6.65 -18.15
N GLU A 28 -4.39 7.54 -17.18
CA GLU A 28 -3.49 8.63 -16.83
C GLU A 28 -2.85 8.37 -15.46
N PRO A 29 -1.71 9.01 -15.12
CA PRO A 29 -1.05 8.80 -13.82
C PRO A 29 -1.95 9.00 -12.60
N TRP A 30 -2.98 9.84 -12.75
CA TRP A 30 -3.92 10.24 -11.70
C TRP A 30 -5.34 9.71 -11.86
N SER A 31 -5.61 8.89 -12.88
CA SER A 31 -6.95 8.33 -13.14
C SER A 31 -6.91 6.82 -13.29
N CYS A 32 -7.55 6.12 -12.39
CA CYS A 32 -7.64 4.67 -12.38
C CYS A 32 -9.08 4.20 -12.16
N ASP A 33 -9.51 3.21 -12.94
CA ASP A 33 -10.80 2.56 -12.82
C ASP A 33 -10.65 1.15 -12.21
N GLY A 34 -11.69 0.70 -11.52
CA GLY A 34 -11.75 -0.66 -10.98
C GLY A 34 -10.90 -0.88 -9.73
N VAL A 35 -10.48 0.19 -9.04
CA VAL A 35 -9.75 0.08 -7.77
C VAL A 35 -10.72 -0.35 -6.67
N ALA A 36 -10.55 -1.56 -6.16
CA ALA A 36 -11.46 -2.13 -5.16
C ALA A 36 -11.26 -1.51 -3.76
N ARG A 37 -10.03 -1.05 -3.45
CA ARG A 37 -9.68 -0.51 -2.14
C ARG A 37 -8.62 0.57 -2.24
N ILE A 38 -8.90 1.71 -1.61
CA ILE A 38 -7.95 2.83 -1.46
C ILE A 38 -7.81 3.11 0.03
N VAL A 39 -6.56 3.27 0.49
CA VAL A 39 -6.23 3.78 1.82
C VAL A 39 -5.51 5.10 1.63
N ALA A 40 -6.04 6.18 2.18
CA ALA A 40 -5.42 7.50 2.15
C ALA A 40 -4.90 7.87 3.56
N ILE A 41 -3.64 8.34 3.61
CA ILE A 41 -2.98 8.73 4.86
C ILE A 41 -2.22 10.05 4.59
N GLY A 42 -2.35 11.00 5.53
CA GLY A 42 -1.62 12.27 5.48
C GLY A 42 -1.01 12.61 6.82
N ASP A 43 -0.25 13.72 6.83
CA ASP A 43 0.32 14.35 8.03
C ASP A 43 1.16 13.38 8.89
N VAL A 44 2.07 12.63 8.25
CA VAL A 44 2.92 11.62 8.91
C VAL A 44 4.01 12.27 9.75
N HIS A 45 4.59 13.39 9.26
CA HIS A 45 5.54 14.21 10.00
C HIS A 45 6.67 13.43 10.68
N GLY A 46 7.35 12.55 9.95
CA GLY A 46 8.48 11.80 10.47
C GLY A 46 8.14 10.81 11.60
N ALA A 47 6.86 10.45 11.79
CA ALA A 47 6.40 9.48 12.78
C ALA A 47 6.37 8.07 12.19
N LEU A 48 7.56 7.47 11.95
CA LEU A 48 7.68 6.19 11.25
C LEU A 48 6.95 5.05 11.95
N ALA A 49 7.09 4.93 13.27
CA ALA A 49 6.51 3.82 14.03
C ALA A 49 4.97 3.82 13.97
N GLU A 50 4.36 4.99 14.10
CA GLU A 50 2.92 5.20 14.00
C GLU A 50 2.44 4.93 12.58
N TYR A 51 3.19 5.41 11.59
CA TYR A 51 2.88 5.18 10.18
C TYR A 51 2.90 3.70 9.82
N GLU A 52 3.97 2.97 10.19
CA GLU A 52 4.03 1.52 10.01
C GLU A 52 2.90 0.79 10.75
N SER A 53 2.53 1.24 11.96
CA SER A 53 1.41 0.67 12.71
C SER A 53 0.09 0.80 11.95
N ILE A 54 -0.18 1.97 11.35
CA ILE A 54 -1.37 2.21 10.52
C ILE A 54 -1.33 1.32 9.26
N LEU A 55 -0.19 1.24 8.59
CA LEU A 55 -0.03 0.41 7.40
C LEU A 55 -0.24 -1.09 7.70
N ARG A 56 0.24 -1.58 8.85
CA ARG A 56 -0.02 -2.96 9.32
C ARG A 56 -1.49 -3.17 9.67
N ALA A 57 -2.08 -2.25 10.45
CA ALA A 57 -3.49 -2.34 10.86
C ALA A 57 -4.45 -2.32 9.66
N THR A 58 -4.07 -1.62 8.58
CA THR A 58 -4.82 -1.61 7.32
C THR A 58 -4.46 -2.78 6.40
N GLY A 59 -3.51 -3.64 6.76
CA GLY A 59 -3.09 -4.78 5.96
C GLY A 59 -2.36 -4.40 4.67
N LEU A 60 -1.78 -3.19 4.59
CA LEU A 60 -0.98 -2.76 3.45
C LEU A 60 0.45 -3.28 3.51
N ILE A 61 0.99 -3.48 4.72
CA ILE A 61 2.27 -4.12 4.92
C ILE A 61 2.16 -5.30 5.88
N ASP A 62 3.06 -6.26 5.75
CA ASP A 62 3.20 -7.41 6.64
C ASP A 62 4.02 -7.06 7.92
N ALA A 63 4.30 -8.07 8.75
CA ALA A 63 5.09 -7.91 9.97
C ALA A 63 6.54 -7.49 9.69
N ALA A 64 7.09 -7.84 8.53
CA ALA A 64 8.43 -7.45 8.09
C ALA A 64 8.46 -6.07 7.40
N GLY A 65 7.30 -5.44 7.22
CA GLY A 65 7.16 -4.13 6.59
C GLY A 65 7.12 -4.16 5.06
N HIS A 66 6.97 -5.32 4.43
CA HIS A 66 6.82 -5.47 2.99
C HIS A 66 5.36 -5.34 2.54
N TRP A 67 5.16 -4.99 1.26
CA TRP A 67 3.81 -4.86 0.72
C TRP A 67 3.00 -6.16 0.83
N ALA A 68 1.84 -6.06 1.46
CA ALA A 68 0.87 -7.13 1.64
C ALA A 68 -0.55 -6.74 1.15
N GLY A 69 -0.70 -5.52 0.63
CA GLY A 69 -1.99 -4.93 0.24
C GLY A 69 -2.62 -5.51 -1.03
N GLY A 70 -1.94 -6.43 -1.74
CA GLY A 70 -2.43 -6.96 -3.01
C GLY A 70 -2.71 -5.83 -4.01
N GLU A 71 -3.88 -5.82 -4.63
CA GLU A 71 -4.34 -4.81 -5.61
C GLU A 71 -4.82 -3.49 -4.96
N SER A 72 -4.66 -3.31 -3.64
CA SER A 72 -5.02 -2.07 -2.95
C SER A 72 -4.14 -0.90 -3.38
N PHE A 73 -4.68 0.32 -3.30
CA PHE A 73 -3.92 1.54 -3.49
C PHE A 73 -3.68 2.23 -2.15
N LEU A 74 -2.43 2.65 -1.93
CA LEU A 74 -2.06 3.59 -0.87
C LEU A 74 -1.89 4.97 -1.49
N VAL A 75 -2.57 5.96 -0.93
CA VAL A 75 -2.41 7.38 -1.29
C VAL A 75 -1.86 8.11 -0.07
N SER A 76 -0.64 8.63 -0.18
CA SER A 76 -0.10 9.56 0.81
C SER A 76 -0.34 10.99 0.35
N THR A 77 -0.99 11.80 1.20
CA THR A 77 -1.42 13.16 0.82
C THR A 77 -0.37 14.22 1.15
N GLY A 78 0.88 13.81 1.42
CA GLY A 78 2.00 14.70 1.75
C GLY A 78 2.16 14.90 3.24
N ASP A 79 2.95 15.91 3.61
CA ASP A 79 3.38 16.20 4.98
C ASP A 79 4.04 14.98 5.65
N LEU A 80 4.98 14.38 4.93
CA LEU A 80 5.74 13.21 5.37
C LEU A 80 6.86 13.61 6.33
N ILE A 81 7.38 14.82 6.14
CA ILE A 81 8.59 15.36 6.76
C ILE A 81 8.27 16.39 7.85
N ASP A 82 9.30 16.84 8.51
CA ASP A 82 9.28 17.84 9.59
C ASP A 82 8.63 17.34 10.89
N ARG A 83 8.88 18.06 11.96
CA ARG A 83 8.34 17.85 13.32
C ARG A 83 8.83 16.56 14.00
N GLY A 84 8.75 15.42 13.35
CA GLY A 84 9.24 14.13 13.85
C GLY A 84 10.67 13.84 13.38
N PRO A 85 11.36 12.89 14.03
CA PRO A 85 12.79 12.68 13.83
C PRO A 85 13.14 11.71 12.68
N GLU A 86 12.15 11.10 12.00
CA GLU A 86 12.39 10.00 11.08
C GLU A 86 11.87 10.28 9.65
N SER A 87 11.93 11.55 9.23
CA SER A 87 11.45 12.00 7.89
C SER A 87 12.03 11.16 6.76
N LEU A 88 13.34 10.95 6.75
CA LEU A 88 14.00 10.17 5.69
C LEU A 88 13.63 8.68 5.72
N ALA A 89 13.39 8.13 6.90
CA ALA A 89 12.96 6.74 7.02
C ALA A 89 11.52 6.53 6.50
N VAL A 90 10.62 7.49 6.72
CA VAL A 90 9.27 7.51 6.12
C VAL A 90 9.35 7.54 4.60
N ILE A 91 10.18 8.43 4.05
CA ILE A 91 10.40 8.52 2.60
C ILE A 91 10.97 7.20 2.05
N ALA A 92 11.98 6.63 2.73
CA ALA A 92 12.60 5.38 2.31
C ALA A 92 11.59 4.21 2.30
N LEU A 93 10.73 4.13 3.32
CA LEU A 93 9.65 3.15 3.38
C LEU A 93 8.71 3.30 2.17
N LEU A 94 8.20 4.50 1.90
CA LEU A 94 7.29 4.74 0.79
C LEU A 94 7.92 4.40 -0.57
N ARG A 95 9.16 4.82 -0.81
CA ARG A 95 9.90 4.49 -2.06
C ARG A 95 10.06 2.99 -2.26
N ARG A 96 10.28 2.24 -1.19
CA ARG A 96 10.31 0.78 -1.27
C ARG A 96 8.93 0.21 -1.62
N LEU A 97 7.87 0.66 -0.94
CA LEU A 97 6.50 0.22 -1.22
C LEU A 97 6.03 0.59 -2.64
N GLU A 98 6.49 1.73 -3.20
CA GLU A 98 6.25 2.11 -4.61
C GLU A 98 6.81 1.08 -5.61
N THR A 99 7.88 0.37 -5.24
CA THR A 99 8.45 -0.70 -6.08
C THR A 99 7.81 -2.06 -5.84
N GLU A 100 7.37 -2.33 -4.61
CA GLU A 100 6.79 -3.62 -4.23
C GLU A 100 5.31 -3.75 -4.64
N ALA A 101 4.51 -2.70 -4.47
CA ALA A 101 3.06 -2.74 -4.70
C ALA A 101 2.67 -3.16 -6.13
N PRO A 102 3.31 -2.66 -7.20
CA PRO A 102 2.96 -3.04 -8.58
C PRO A 102 3.15 -4.53 -8.87
N VAL A 103 4.06 -5.21 -8.18
CA VAL A 103 4.28 -6.66 -8.35
C VAL A 103 3.03 -7.46 -7.95
N ALA A 104 2.26 -6.93 -7.00
CA ALA A 104 1.00 -7.52 -6.53
C ALA A 104 -0.26 -6.89 -7.17
N GLY A 105 -0.08 -6.04 -8.19
CA GLY A 105 -1.19 -5.32 -8.84
C GLY A 105 -1.68 -4.08 -8.07
N GLY A 106 -1.02 -3.75 -6.96
CA GLY A 106 -1.31 -2.57 -6.16
C GLY A 106 -0.57 -1.31 -6.63
N ARG A 107 -0.75 -0.22 -5.91
CA ARG A 107 -0.07 1.05 -6.22
C ARG A 107 0.13 1.90 -4.97
N VAL A 108 1.26 2.61 -4.93
CA VAL A 108 1.49 3.70 -3.98
C VAL A 108 1.55 5.00 -4.75
N LEU A 109 0.82 6.00 -4.29
CA LEU A 109 0.77 7.36 -4.84
C LEU A 109 1.14 8.32 -3.73
N VAL A 110 2.12 9.17 -3.97
CA VAL A 110 2.55 10.19 -3.01
C VAL A 110 2.38 11.56 -3.62
N THR A 111 1.71 12.45 -2.91
CA THR A 111 1.62 13.87 -3.26
C THR A 111 2.46 14.70 -2.32
N LEU A 112 2.77 15.92 -2.71
CA LEU A 112 3.46 16.90 -1.87
C LEU A 112 2.44 17.62 -0.98
N GLY A 113 2.74 17.69 0.31
CA GLY A 113 2.04 18.56 1.25
C GLY A 113 2.71 19.95 1.35
N ASN A 114 2.22 20.77 2.27
CA ASN A 114 2.80 22.10 2.46
C ASN A 114 4.20 22.05 3.09
N HIS A 115 4.51 21.04 3.92
CA HIS A 115 5.84 20.88 4.51
C HIS A 115 6.91 20.55 3.48
N GLU A 116 6.64 19.68 2.53
CA GLU A 116 7.53 19.44 1.40
C GLU A 116 7.77 20.72 0.59
N LEU A 117 6.72 21.49 0.29
CA LEU A 117 6.83 22.76 -0.44
C LEU A 117 7.59 23.82 0.35
N MET A 118 7.44 23.90 1.67
CA MET A 118 8.21 24.78 2.54
C MET A 118 9.69 24.46 2.46
N ASN A 119 10.08 23.20 2.61
CA ASN A 119 11.47 22.75 2.51
C ASN A 119 12.07 23.07 1.14
N LEU A 120 11.34 22.79 0.05
CA LEU A 120 11.77 23.10 -1.32
C LEU A 120 11.96 24.60 -1.56
N SER A 121 11.23 25.46 -0.84
CA SER A 121 11.36 26.93 -0.93
C SER A 121 12.36 27.51 0.06
N GLY A 122 13.01 26.69 0.89
CA GLY A 122 14.01 27.11 1.89
C GLY A 122 13.41 27.55 3.23
N ASP A 123 12.13 27.32 3.46
CA ASP A 123 11.50 27.55 4.77
C ASP A 123 11.65 26.32 5.65
N LEU A 124 12.70 26.30 6.47
CA LEU A 124 13.11 25.16 7.29
C LEU A 124 12.68 25.26 8.76
N ARG A 125 11.69 26.10 9.08
CA ARG A 125 11.28 26.40 10.47
C ARG A 125 10.77 25.19 11.26
N TYR A 126 10.35 24.12 10.59
CA TYR A 126 9.83 22.90 11.18
C TYR A 126 10.76 21.70 11.06
N VAL A 127 11.89 21.88 10.38
CA VAL A 127 12.92 20.84 10.26
C VAL A 127 13.55 20.58 11.62
N VAL A 128 13.72 19.33 11.99
CA VAL A 128 14.31 18.93 13.26
C VAL A 128 15.78 18.54 13.10
N ALA A 129 16.53 18.58 14.20
CA ALA A 129 17.98 18.36 14.17
C ALA A 129 18.44 17.06 13.46
N PRO A 130 17.77 15.91 13.59
CA PRO A 130 18.13 14.70 12.86
C PRO A 130 18.11 14.84 11.34
N ASP A 131 17.18 15.63 10.79
CA ASP A 131 17.03 15.79 9.34
C ASP A 131 18.12 16.68 8.73
N TYR A 132 18.82 17.51 9.54
CA TYR A 132 19.99 18.29 9.10
C TYR A 132 21.29 17.46 9.05
N ALA A 133 21.32 16.31 9.73
CA ALA A 133 22.52 15.48 9.85
C ALA A 133 22.57 14.32 8.83
N ALA A 134 21.58 14.25 7.95
CA ALA A 134 21.37 13.13 7.03
C ALA A 134 21.95 13.36 5.63
#